data_ddcf900742797f5ae5a869c348495d75
#
_entry.id   ddcf900742797f5ae5a869c348495d75
#
_cell.length_a   1.000
_cell.length_b   1.000
_cell.length_c   1.000
_cell.angle_alpha   90.00
_cell.angle_beta   90.00
_cell.angle_gamma   90.00
#
_symmetry.space_group_name_H-M   'P 1'
#
loop_
_entity.id
_entity.type
_entity.pdbx_description
1 polymer ?
#
loop_
_entity_poly.entity_id
_entity_poly.type
_entity_poly.pdbx_seq_one_letter_code
_entity_poly.pdbx_strand_id
1 'polypeptide(L)'
;VVKLSGEVTDLSESMRLALKQGTHRVINRLASVIQEAVDKGEISIDDDAQTVTEEIYYLWIGATLLTKVNHNPDALHVAMKALRARLNLPQAKN
;
A
#
# COMPACT_ATOMS: atom_id res chain seq x y z
N VAL A 1 -9.96 0.31 16.93
CA VAL A 1 -8.80 -0.38 16.36
C VAL A 1 -8.83 -1.85 16.73
N VAL A 2 -9.07 -2.13 18.00
CA VAL A 2 -9.16 -3.51 18.46
C VAL A 2 -10.29 -4.26 17.76
N LYS A 3 -11.39 -3.56 17.49
CA LYS A 3 -12.53 -4.17 16.83
C LYS A 3 -12.25 -4.56 15.38
N LEU A 4 -11.30 -3.89 14.75
CA LEU A 4 -10.96 -4.22 13.37
C LEU A 4 -10.41 -5.64 13.26
N SER A 5 -9.56 -6.05 14.20
CA SER A 5 -9.07 -7.42 14.25
C SER A 5 -10.21 -8.41 14.43
N GLY A 6 -11.15 -8.09 15.34
CA GLY A 6 -12.29 -8.96 15.56
C GLY A 6 -13.14 -9.11 14.32
N GLU A 7 -13.35 -8.02 13.59
CA GLU A 7 -14.14 -8.06 12.38
C GLU A 7 -13.50 -8.94 11.31
N VAL A 8 -12.17 -8.87 11.20
CA VAL A 8 -11.46 -9.69 10.23
C VAL A 8 -11.60 -11.17 10.56
N THR A 9 -11.56 -11.52 11.85
CA THR A 9 -11.69 -12.92 12.25
C THR A 9 -13.11 -13.44 12.09
N ASP A 10 -14.10 -12.53 11.98
CA ASP A 10 -15.49 -12.92 11.80
C ASP A 10 -15.83 -13.24 10.35
N LEU A 11 -14.93 -12.97 9.42
CA LEU A 11 -15.17 -13.28 8.03
C LEU A 11 -15.23 -14.79 7.81
N SER A 12 -16.06 -15.23 6.88
CA SER A 12 -16.10 -16.63 6.51
C SER A 12 -14.76 -17.05 5.93
N GLU A 13 -14.46 -18.33 6.02
CA GLU A 13 -13.19 -18.85 5.51
C GLU A 13 -13.03 -18.58 4.02
N SER A 14 -14.10 -18.76 3.23
CA SER A 14 -14.02 -18.54 1.81
C SER A 14 -13.77 -17.06 1.48
N MET A 15 -14.41 -16.15 2.22
CA MET A 15 -14.18 -14.72 2.03
C MET A 15 -12.76 -14.34 2.41
N ARG A 16 -12.26 -14.89 3.53
CA ARG A 16 -10.91 -14.63 3.98
C ARG A 16 -9.88 -15.07 2.94
N LEU A 17 -10.09 -16.25 2.35
CA LEU A 17 -9.19 -16.76 1.31
C LEU A 17 -9.26 -15.92 0.05
N ALA A 18 -10.45 -15.48 -0.34
CA ALA A 18 -10.62 -14.64 -1.52
C ALA A 18 -9.88 -13.31 -1.35
N LEU A 19 -9.98 -12.70 -0.16
CA LEU A 19 -9.27 -11.47 0.13
C LEU A 19 -7.76 -11.68 0.11
N LYS A 20 -7.32 -12.79 0.70
CA LYS A 20 -5.90 -13.12 0.71
C LYS A 20 -5.36 -13.26 -0.71
N GLN A 21 -6.06 -14.01 -1.55
CA GLN A 21 -5.62 -14.23 -2.93
C GLN A 21 -5.65 -12.96 -3.74
N GLY A 22 -6.70 -12.15 -3.58
CA GLY A 22 -6.82 -10.88 -4.27
C GLY A 22 -5.69 -9.93 -3.89
N THR A 23 -5.41 -9.84 -2.60
CA THR A 23 -4.33 -8.99 -2.10
C THR A 23 -2.98 -9.44 -2.65
N HIS A 24 -2.74 -10.75 -2.65
CA HIS A 24 -1.49 -11.29 -3.19
C HIS A 24 -1.31 -10.95 -4.67
N ARG A 25 -2.37 -11.04 -5.46
CA ARG A 25 -2.27 -10.71 -6.88
C ARG A 25 -1.94 -9.24 -7.10
N VAL A 26 -2.59 -8.37 -6.35
CA VAL A 26 -2.34 -6.93 -6.48
C VAL A 26 -0.90 -6.62 -6.09
N ILE A 27 -0.45 -7.15 -4.95
CA ILE A 27 0.90 -6.88 -4.47
C ILE A 27 1.94 -7.42 -5.45
N ASN A 28 1.74 -8.64 -5.95
CA ASN A 28 2.69 -9.23 -6.91
C ASN A 28 2.77 -8.42 -8.19
N ARG A 29 1.64 -7.93 -8.67
CA ARG A 29 1.62 -7.13 -9.88
C ARG A 29 2.33 -5.79 -9.68
N LEU A 30 2.06 -5.14 -8.56
CA LEU A 30 2.71 -3.88 -8.23
C LEU A 30 4.21 -4.07 -8.00
N ALA A 31 4.59 -5.18 -7.36
CA ALA A 31 6.01 -5.47 -7.15
C ALA A 31 6.74 -5.62 -8.48
N SER A 32 6.10 -6.26 -9.47
CA SER A 32 6.69 -6.39 -10.79
C SER A 32 6.88 -5.04 -11.46
N VAL A 33 5.90 -4.15 -11.34
CA VAL A 33 6.00 -2.81 -11.90
C VAL A 33 7.13 -2.03 -11.22
N ILE A 34 7.20 -2.11 -9.91
CA ILE A 34 8.25 -1.42 -9.15
C ILE A 34 9.64 -1.96 -9.53
N GLN A 35 9.76 -3.29 -9.64
CA GLN A 35 11.03 -3.89 -10.03
C GLN A 35 11.45 -3.43 -11.42
N GLU A 36 10.50 -3.36 -12.35
CA GLU A 36 10.79 -2.89 -13.70
C GLU A 36 11.29 -1.45 -13.68
N ALA A 37 10.66 -0.60 -12.88
CA ALA A 37 11.09 0.79 -12.77
C ALA A 37 12.48 0.90 -12.15
N VAL A 38 12.80 0.06 -11.17
CA VAL A 38 14.14 0.01 -10.59
C VAL A 38 15.15 -0.40 -11.64
N ASP A 39 14.83 -1.43 -12.42
CA ASP A 39 15.73 -1.95 -13.45
C ASP A 39 16.01 -0.91 -14.54
N LYS A 40 15.02 -0.05 -14.81
CA LYS A 40 15.17 1.02 -15.79
C LYS A 40 15.82 2.29 -15.23
N GLY A 41 16.09 2.29 -13.93
CA GLY A 41 16.70 3.46 -13.29
C GLY A 41 15.73 4.60 -13.03
N GLU A 42 14.42 4.36 -13.15
CA GLU A 42 13.42 5.41 -12.93
C GLU A 42 13.19 5.70 -11.45
N ILE A 43 13.36 4.69 -10.61
CA ILE A 43 13.26 4.83 -9.16
C ILE A 43 14.36 4.04 -8.51
N SER A 44 14.61 4.30 -7.24
CA SER A 44 15.55 3.50 -6.46
C SER A 44 14.92 3.14 -5.13
N ILE A 45 15.22 1.95 -4.64
CA ILE A 45 14.69 1.46 -3.38
C ILE A 45 15.84 0.83 -2.60
N ASP A 46 15.70 0.83 -1.27
CA ASP A 46 16.75 0.30 -0.40
C ASP A 46 16.37 -1.06 0.20
N ASP A 47 15.37 -1.71 -0.38
CA ASP A 47 14.90 -3.02 0.03
C ASP A 47 14.40 -3.73 -1.21
N ASP A 48 13.97 -4.98 -1.08
CA ASP A 48 13.46 -5.69 -2.25
C ASP A 48 12.09 -5.14 -2.66
N ALA A 49 11.75 -5.33 -3.94
CA ALA A 49 10.52 -4.76 -4.50
C ALA A 49 9.28 -5.31 -3.79
N GLN A 50 9.29 -6.57 -3.38
CA GLN A 50 8.15 -7.16 -2.70
C GLN A 50 7.87 -6.45 -1.37
N THR A 51 8.90 -6.25 -0.56
CA THR A 51 8.76 -5.59 0.74
C THR A 51 8.30 -4.15 0.59
N VAL A 52 8.92 -3.42 -0.34
CA VAL A 52 8.55 -2.02 -0.59
C VAL A 52 7.10 -1.93 -1.04
N THR A 53 6.69 -2.83 -1.93
CA THR A 53 5.32 -2.86 -2.43
C THR A 53 4.32 -3.11 -1.30
N GLU A 54 4.64 -4.06 -0.41
CA GLU A 54 3.76 -4.36 0.72
C GLU A 54 3.61 -3.14 1.63
N GLU A 55 4.70 -2.45 1.92
CA GLU A 55 4.65 -1.25 2.75
C GLU A 55 3.78 -0.17 2.12
N ILE A 56 3.95 0.05 0.83
CA ILE A 56 3.17 1.06 0.10
C ILE A 56 1.69 0.68 0.09
N TYR A 57 1.41 -0.59 -0.17
CA TYR A 57 0.04 -1.06 -0.26
C TYR A 57 -0.69 -0.92 1.07
N TYR A 58 -0.04 -1.33 2.16
CA TYR A 58 -0.65 -1.23 3.49
C TYR A 58 -0.88 0.22 3.88
N LEU A 59 0.08 1.08 3.57
CA LEU A 59 -0.05 2.50 3.83
C LEU A 59 -1.24 3.10 3.06
N TRP A 60 -1.37 2.73 1.79
CA TRP A 60 -2.44 3.21 0.94
C TRP A 60 -3.81 2.77 1.45
N ILE A 61 -3.93 1.49 1.82
CA ILE A 61 -5.18 0.95 2.35
C ILE A 61 -5.58 1.69 3.63
N GLY A 62 -4.63 1.87 4.55
CA GLY A 62 -4.89 2.59 5.79
C GLY A 62 -5.29 4.03 5.55
N ALA A 63 -4.60 4.70 4.62
CA ALA A 63 -4.90 6.09 4.31
C ALA A 63 -6.28 6.24 3.67
N THR A 64 -6.65 5.29 2.81
CA THR A 64 -7.97 5.30 2.18
C THR A 64 -9.07 5.17 3.22
N LEU A 65 -8.88 4.25 4.18
CA LEU A 65 -9.84 4.07 5.25
C LEU A 65 -10.00 5.35 6.08
N LEU A 66 -8.88 5.94 6.47
CA LEU A 66 -8.92 7.13 7.31
C LEU A 66 -9.50 8.33 6.58
N THR A 67 -9.29 8.42 5.27
CA THR A 67 -9.91 9.47 4.47
C THR A 67 -11.43 9.37 4.55
N LYS A 68 -11.96 8.15 4.47
CA LYS A 68 -13.39 7.94 4.56
C LYS A 68 -13.92 8.25 5.96
N VAL A 69 -13.19 7.82 6.97
CA VAL A 69 -13.60 8.03 8.37
C VAL A 69 -13.60 9.51 8.72
N ASN A 70 -12.58 10.24 8.30
CA ASN A 70 -12.38 11.63 8.70
C ASN A 70 -13.01 12.64 7.74
N HIS A 71 -13.51 12.18 6.60
CA HIS A 71 -14.13 13.03 5.58
C HIS A 71 -13.19 14.12 5.07
N ASN A 72 -11.89 13.82 4.99
CA ASN A 72 -10.93 14.74 4.40
C ASN A 72 -9.74 13.93 3.85
N PRO A 73 -8.94 14.52 2.95
CA PRO A 73 -7.88 13.79 2.26
C PRO A 73 -6.51 13.86 2.94
N ASP A 74 -6.45 14.32 4.19
CA ASP A 74 -5.15 14.50 4.84
C ASP A 74 -4.34 13.21 4.89
N ALA A 75 -4.99 12.10 5.22
CA ALA A 75 -4.30 10.81 5.30
C ALA A 75 -3.71 10.39 3.95
N LEU A 76 -4.43 10.67 2.86
CA LEU A 76 -3.92 10.38 1.53
C LEU A 76 -2.71 11.23 1.18
N HIS A 77 -2.72 12.50 1.59
CA HIS A 77 -1.57 13.38 1.36
C HIS A 77 -0.33 12.87 2.10
N VAL A 78 -0.51 12.44 3.34
CA VAL A 78 0.58 11.87 4.12
C VAL A 78 1.11 10.60 3.45
N ALA A 79 0.20 9.73 3.00
CA ALA A 79 0.59 8.49 2.33
C ALA A 79 1.35 8.76 1.04
N MET A 80 0.90 9.74 0.25
CA MET A 80 1.57 10.08 -1.00
C MET A 80 2.99 10.60 -0.74
N LYS A 81 3.14 11.42 0.30
CA LYS A 81 4.45 11.94 0.65
C LYS A 81 5.39 10.80 1.05
N ALA A 82 4.89 9.88 1.88
CA ALA A 82 5.68 8.74 2.31
C ALA A 82 6.04 7.82 1.14
N LEU A 83 5.12 7.64 0.20
CA LEU A 83 5.35 6.82 -0.97
C LEU A 83 6.47 7.41 -1.84
N ARG A 84 6.42 8.72 -2.07
CA ARG A 84 7.47 9.39 -2.85
C ARG A 84 8.83 9.24 -2.21
N ALA A 85 8.87 9.40 -0.87
CA ALA A 85 10.13 9.24 -0.15
C ALA A 85 10.64 7.80 -0.25
N ARG A 86 9.75 6.83 -0.14
CA ARG A 86 10.12 5.42 -0.16
C ARG A 86 10.69 5.00 -1.52
N LEU A 87 10.19 5.60 -2.60
CA LEU A 87 10.63 5.30 -3.96
C LEU A 87 11.72 6.28 -4.44
N ASN A 88 12.13 7.20 -3.59
CA ASN A 88 13.10 8.23 -3.92
C ASN A 88 12.67 9.09 -5.10
N LEU A 89 11.36 9.35 -5.17
CA LEU A 89 10.80 10.26 -6.16
C LEU A 89 10.82 11.68 -5.64
N PRO A 90 10.86 12.69 -6.55
CA PRO A 90 10.76 14.07 -6.11
C PRO A 90 9.48 14.33 -5.35
N GLN A 91 9.58 15.11 -4.27
CA GLN A 91 8.39 15.50 -3.52
C GLN A 91 7.57 16.51 -4.33
N ALA A 92 6.25 16.48 -4.14
CA ALA A 92 5.37 17.44 -4.77
C ALA A 92 5.70 18.84 -4.27
N LYS A 93 5.74 19.80 -5.18
CA LYS A 93 5.98 21.20 -4.82
C LYS A 93 4.67 21.82 -4.42
N ASN A 94 4.67 22.70 -3.58
CA ASN A 94 3.57 23.48 -3.13
C ASN A 94 2.85 23.37 -2.29
#